data_589f4227b85f5e3b80beb19a73f030bd
#
_entry.id   589f4227b85f5e3b80beb19a73f030bd
#
_cell.length_a   1.000
_cell.length_b   1.000
_cell.length_c   1.000
_cell.angle_alpha   90.00
_cell.angle_beta   90.00
_cell.angle_gamma   90.00
#
_symmetry.space_group_name_H-M   'P 1'
#
loop_
_entity.id
_entity.type
_entity.pdbx_description
1 polymer ?
#
loop_
_entity_poly.entity_id
_entity_poly.type
_entity_poly.pdbx_seq_one_letter_code
_entity_poly.pdbx_strand_id
1 'polypeptide(L)'
;TLEEQSGFDALAGVTRYEVCKGAMTPIGLYAKLYEYSQTGDVLVFDDCDAVFEEPLALNILKAALDSKKNRRIHWNTDSFKLRNEGVPDSFEFKGSAIFITNIKFDHVKSKKLRDHLEALESRCHYLDLTIEEAVEVVI
;
A
#
# COMPACT_ATOMS: atom_id res chain seq x y z
N THR A 1 10.59 2.12 17.85
CA THR A 1 9.30 1.68 17.31
C THR A 1 8.64 2.77 16.50
N LEU A 2 7.62 2.42 15.73
CA LEU A 2 6.88 3.40 14.93
C LEU A 2 6.16 4.43 15.81
N GLU A 3 5.70 4.01 17.00
CA GLU A 3 5.07 4.93 17.94
C GLU A 3 6.06 5.93 18.54
N GLU A 4 7.27 5.51 18.84
CA GLU A 4 8.33 6.42 19.26
C GLU A 4 8.73 7.37 18.14
N GLN A 5 8.84 6.84 16.94
CA GLN A 5 9.20 7.60 15.75
C GLN A 5 8.14 8.64 15.40
N SER A 6 6.86 8.36 15.62
CA SER A 6 5.78 9.30 15.27
C SER A 6 5.87 10.62 16.02
N GLY A 7 6.45 10.64 17.24
CA GLY A 7 6.71 11.87 17.98
C GLY A 7 7.71 12.78 17.27
N PHE A 8 8.73 12.21 16.64
CA PHE A 8 9.69 12.94 15.80
C PHE A 8 9.12 13.22 14.41
N ASP A 9 8.35 12.29 13.86
CA ASP A 9 7.79 12.37 12.52
C ASP A 9 6.70 13.44 12.41
N ALA A 10 6.06 13.82 13.51
CA ALA A 10 5.16 14.97 13.54
C ALA A 10 5.89 16.25 13.09
N LEU A 11 7.19 16.37 13.38
CA LEU A 11 8.03 17.46 12.90
C LEU A 11 8.47 17.26 11.44
N ALA A 12 8.45 16.01 10.94
CA ALA A 12 8.80 15.64 9.57
C ALA A 12 7.59 15.57 8.63
N GLY A 13 6.38 15.92 9.12
CA GLY A 13 5.16 15.96 8.32
C GLY A 13 4.24 14.76 8.41
N VAL A 14 4.55 13.75 9.24
CA VAL A 14 3.64 12.64 9.50
C VAL A 14 2.58 13.08 10.51
N THR A 15 1.32 13.08 10.11
CA THR A 15 0.22 13.50 10.99
C THR A 15 -0.47 12.34 11.68
N ARG A 16 -0.57 11.20 11.00
CA ARG A 16 -1.13 9.97 11.57
C ARG A 16 -0.69 8.76 10.76
N TYR A 17 -0.77 7.60 11.38
CA TYR A 17 -0.44 6.34 10.71
C TYR A 17 -1.33 5.22 11.23
N GLU A 18 -1.39 4.15 10.46
CA GLU A 18 -2.02 2.89 10.88
C GLU A 18 -1.20 1.72 10.37
N VAL A 19 -1.08 0.69 11.20
CA VAL A 19 -0.45 -0.58 10.82
C VAL A 19 -1.53 -1.58 10.50
N CYS A 20 -1.55 -2.07 9.25
CA CYS A 20 -2.47 -3.10 8.78
C CYS A 20 -1.75 -4.44 8.77
N LYS A 21 -2.37 -5.47 9.35
CA LYS A 21 -1.83 -6.83 9.39
C LYS A 21 -2.86 -7.83 8.87
N GLY A 22 -2.36 -8.93 8.29
CA GLY A 22 -3.17 -10.05 7.87
C GLY A 22 -3.84 -9.87 6.52
N ALA A 23 -4.91 -10.65 6.29
CA ALA A 23 -5.59 -10.66 5.01
C ALA A 23 -6.40 -9.38 4.77
N MET A 24 -6.36 -8.91 3.55
CA MET A 24 -7.10 -7.73 3.13
C MET A 24 -7.66 -7.95 1.72
N THR A 25 -8.94 -7.68 1.54
CA THR A 25 -9.57 -7.73 0.22
C THR A 25 -9.21 -6.49 -0.60
N PRO A 26 -9.32 -6.54 -1.95
CA PRO A 26 -9.12 -5.34 -2.76
C PRO A 26 -10.02 -4.18 -2.37
N ILE A 27 -11.29 -4.45 -2.04
CA ILE A 27 -12.22 -3.42 -1.61
C ILE A 27 -11.83 -2.83 -0.25
N GLY A 28 -11.34 -3.67 0.66
CA GLY A 28 -10.81 -3.23 1.96
C GLY A 28 -9.58 -2.35 1.79
N LEU A 29 -8.67 -2.73 0.89
CA LEU A 29 -7.51 -1.93 0.54
C LEU A 29 -7.92 -0.56 -0.01
N TYR A 30 -8.86 -0.52 -0.94
CA TYR A 30 -9.36 0.72 -1.51
C TYR A 30 -9.93 1.66 -0.43
N ALA A 31 -10.77 1.13 0.45
CA ALA A 31 -11.37 1.89 1.54
C ALA A 31 -10.30 2.42 2.51
N LYS A 32 -9.29 1.61 2.81
CA LYS A 32 -8.21 2.00 3.71
C LYS A 32 -7.33 3.10 3.10
N LEU A 33 -7.03 3.01 1.82
CA LEU A 33 -6.30 4.07 1.11
C LEU A 33 -7.08 5.38 1.10
N TYR A 34 -8.41 5.32 0.96
CA TYR A 34 -9.24 6.52 1.05
C TYR A 34 -9.17 7.15 2.45
N GLU A 35 -9.29 6.34 3.49
CA GLU A 35 -9.24 6.80 4.87
C GLU A 35 -7.93 7.53 5.18
N TYR A 36 -6.81 7.09 4.61
CA TYR A 36 -5.46 7.66 4.83
C TYR A 36 -4.93 8.36 3.58
N SER A 37 -5.82 9.06 2.86
CA SER A 37 -5.47 9.66 1.58
C SER A 37 -4.89 11.07 1.67
N GLN A 38 -4.85 11.67 2.85
CA GLN A 38 -4.38 13.04 3.01
C GLN A 38 -2.86 13.12 3.17
N THR A 39 -2.29 14.27 2.83
CA THR A 39 -0.87 14.50 3.03
C THR A 39 -0.48 14.33 4.50
N GLY A 40 0.56 13.57 4.76
CA GLY A 40 1.02 13.24 6.11
C GLY A 40 0.43 11.95 6.67
N ASP A 41 -0.57 11.36 6.03
CA ASP A 41 -1.09 10.05 6.41
C ASP A 41 -0.15 8.94 5.93
N VAL A 42 0.09 7.94 6.77
CA VAL A 42 0.96 6.81 6.46
C VAL A 42 0.24 5.50 6.74
N LEU A 43 0.18 4.63 5.76
CA LEU A 43 -0.28 3.25 5.93
C LEU A 43 0.91 2.31 5.95
N VAL A 44 0.98 1.47 6.96
CA VAL A 44 1.98 0.41 7.06
C VAL A 44 1.28 -0.93 6.83
N PHE A 45 1.68 -1.64 5.78
CA PHE A 45 1.18 -2.97 5.47
C PHE A 45 2.21 -3.98 5.96
N ASP A 46 1.98 -4.50 7.17
CA ASP A 46 2.85 -5.44 7.83
C ASP A 46 2.29 -6.86 7.68
N ASP A 47 2.99 -7.68 6.93
CA ASP A 47 2.59 -9.08 6.66
C ASP A 47 1.20 -9.18 6.02
N CYS A 48 0.93 -8.32 5.04
CA CYS A 48 -0.31 -8.33 4.24
C CYS A 48 -0.05 -8.92 2.85
N ASP A 49 0.70 -10.01 2.79
CA ASP A 49 1.23 -10.56 1.53
C ASP A 49 0.15 -11.02 0.56
N ALA A 50 -1.04 -11.37 1.05
CA ALA A 50 -2.17 -11.73 0.20
C ALA A 50 -2.57 -10.63 -0.79
N VAL A 51 -2.33 -9.37 -0.46
CA VAL A 51 -2.57 -8.23 -1.36
C VAL A 51 -1.76 -8.36 -2.65
N PHE A 52 -0.54 -8.88 -2.56
CA PHE A 52 0.34 -9.02 -3.71
C PHE A 52 -0.06 -10.17 -4.66
N GLU A 53 -0.97 -11.03 -4.23
CA GLU A 53 -1.47 -12.15 -5.03
C GLU A 53 -2.74 -11.79 -5.81
N GLU A 54 -3.33 -10.65 -5.53
CA GLU A 54 -4.57 -10.18 -6.14
C GLU A 54 -4.30 -9.11 -7.21
N PRO A 55 -4.53 -9.39 -8.50
CA PRO A 55 -4.25 -8.42 -9.56
C PRO A 55 -4.98 -7.10 -9.40
N LEU A 56 -6.23 -7.12 -8.92
CA LEU A 56 -7.00 -5.91 -8.69
C LEU A 56 -6.37 -5.05 -7.58
N ALA A 57 -5.94 -5.68 -6.49
CA ALA A 57 -5.25 -4.98 -5.40
C ALA A 57 -3.94 -4.36 -5.89
N LEU A 58 -3.17 -5.09 -6.70
CA LEU A 58 -1.93 -4.57 -7.27
C LEU A 58 -2.16 -3.37 -8.19
N ASN A 59 -3.22 -3.39 -8.99
CA ASN A 59 -3.59 -2.26 -9.83
C ASN A 59 -3.93 -1.02 -9.00
N ILE A 60 -4.66 -1.21 -7.90
CA ILE A 60 -4.98 -0.13 -6.96
C ILE A 60 -3.70 0.45 -6.35
N LEU A 61 -2.79 -0.40 -5.91
CA LEU A 61 -1.51 0.05 -5.35
C LEU A 61 -0.63 0.77 -6.37
N LYS A 62 -0.58 0.29 -7.60
CA LYS A 62 0.17 0.97 -8.67
C LYS A 62 -0.36 2.38 -8.91
N ALA A 63 -1.67 2.55 -8.91
CA ALA A 63 -2.29 3.88 -9.06
C ALA A 63 -2.00 4.78 -7.86
N ALA A 64 -2.06 4.23 -6.64
CA ALA A 64 -1.80 4.97 -5.41
C ALA A 64 -0.35 5.43 -5.30
N LEU A 65 0.60 4.66 -5.84
CA LEU A 65 2.03 4.88 -5.69
C LEU A 65 2.69 5.39 -6.97
N ASP A 66 1.91 5.82 -7.95
CA ASP A 66 2.42 6.36 -9.19
C ASP A 66 3.30 7.60 -8.91
N SER A 67 4.39 7.73 -9.64
CA SER A 67 5.31 8.87 -9.53
C SER A 67 4.77 10.16 -10.14
N LYS A 68 3.64 10.10 -10.83
CA LYS A 68 2.97 11.26 -11.42
C LYS A 68 2.30 12.12 -10.33
N LYS A 69 2.08 13.40 -10.63
CA LYS A 69 1.49 14.35 -9.68
C LYS A 69 0.09 13.98 -9.21
N ASN A 70 -0.69 13.31 -10.04
CA ASN A 70 -2.06 12.93 -9.72
C ASN A 70 -2.13 11.42 -9.52
N ARG A 71 -2.06 11.00 -8.26
CA ARG A 71 -2.21 9.60 -7.86
C ARG A 71 -3.68 9.31 -7.60
N ARG A 72 -4.48 9.32 -8.69
CA ARG A 72 -5.92 9.11 -8.60
C ARG A 72 -6.27 7.64 -8.78
N ILE A 73 -7.05 7.14 -7.85
CA ILE A 73 -7.50 5.76 -7.82
C ILE A 73 -8.98 5.73 -8.15
N HIS A 74 -9.39 4.75 -8.96
CA HIS A 74 -10.77 4.55 -9.36
C HIS A 74 -11.25 3.16 -8.94
N TRP A 75 -12.48 3.09 -8.47
CA TRP A 75 -13.21 1.85 -8.29
C TRP A 75 -14.29 1.77 -9.38
N ASN A 76 -14.07 0.93 -10.38
CA ASN A 76 -14.87 0.91 -11.59
C ASN A 76 -16.13 0.03 -11.52
N THR A 77 -16.34 -0.68 -10.41
CA THR A 77 -17.50 -1.51 -10.21
C THR A 77 -18.36 -0.96 -9.07
N ASP A 78 -19.67 -1.13 -9.22
CA ASP A 78 -20.58 -0.72 -8.16
C ASP A 78 -20.37 -1.55 -6.90
N SER A 79 -20.29 -0.90 -5.75
CA SER A 79 -20.08 -1.56 -4.47
C SER A 79 -21.01 -0.98 -3.41
N PHE A 80 -21.89 -1.82 -2.91
CA PHE A 80 -22.77 -1.47 -1.81
C PHE A 80 -21.97 -1.14 -0.53
N LYS A 81 -20.91 -1.90 -0.25
CA LYS A 81 -20.07 -1.69 0.92
C LYS A 81 -19.41 -0.31 0.90
N LEU A 82 -18.85 0.09 -0.24
CA LEU A 82 -18.19 1.38 -0.37
C LEU A 82 -19.19 2.54 -0.22
N ARG A 83 -20.38 2.40 -0.81
CA ARG A 83 -21.43 3.41 -0.67
C ARG A 83 -21.89 3.58 0.76
N ASN A 84 -22.05 2.48 1.49
CA ASN A 84 -22.45 2.50 2.89
C ASN A 84 -21.42 3.16 3.78
N GLU A 85 -20.15 3.00 3.48
CA GLU A 85 -19.05 3.59 4.24
C GLU A 85 -18.71 5.01 3.77
N GLY A 86 -19.41 5.53 2.77
CA GLY A 86 -19.17 6.88 2.25
C GLY A 86 -17.89 7.02 1.45
N VAL A 87 -17.37 5.91 0.89
CA VAL A 87 -16.16 5.92 0.07
C VAL A 87 -16.53 6.24 -1.38
N PRO A 88 -15.91 7.27 -1.99
CA PRO A 88 -16.23 7.66 -3.37
C PRO A 88 -15.70 6.66 -4.41
N ASP A 89 -16.23 6.74 -5.63
CA ASP A 89 -15.78 5.91 -6.76
C ASP A 89 -14.37 6.26 -7.23
N SER A 90 -13.89 7.43 -6.92
CA SER A 90 -12.50 7.82 -7.18
C SER A 90 -12.03 8.85 -6.16
N PHE A 91 -10.73 8.85 -5.91
CA PHE A 91 -10.10 9.83 -5.03
C PHE A 91 -8.61 9.94 -5.37
N GLU A 92 -7.98 11.01 -4.93
CA GLU A 92 -6.54 11.19 -5.04
C GLU A 92 -5.87 10.74 -3.74
N PHE A 93 -4.87 9.87 -3.86
CA PHE A 93 -4.10 9.41 -2.70
C PHE A 93 -2.86 10.27 -2.53
N LYS A 94 -2.86 11.09 -1.48
CA LYS A 94 -1.74 11.98 -1.14
C LYS A 94 -0.91 11.46 0.03
N GLY A 95 -1.31 10.35 0.60
CA GLY A 95 -0.61 9.70 1.71
C GLY A 95 0.63 8.95 1.26
N SER A 96 1.20 8.20 2.19
CA SER A 96 2.36 7.34 1.97
C SER A 96 2.07 5.92 2.42
N ALA A 97 2.77 4.96 1.85
CA ALA A 97 2.63 3.55 2.21
C ALA A 97 3.99 2.93 2.47
N ILE A 98 4.04 2.07 3.48
CA ILE A 98 5.21 1.26 3.81
C ILE A 98 4.78 -0.20 3.77
N PHE A 99 5.52 -1.04 3.05
CA PHE A 99 5.25 -2.48 2.97
C PHE A 99 6.37 -3.24 3.66
N ILE A 100 6.00 -4.11 4.59
CA ILE A 100 6.90 -5.03 5.27
C ILE A 100 6.49 -6.43 4.84
N THR A 101 7.34 -7.12 4.10
CA THR A 101 7.00 -8.39 3.50
C THR A 101 8.18 -9.36 3.50
N ASN A 102 7.87 -10.65 3.56
CA ASN A 102 8.83 -11.73 3.37
C ASN A 102 8.82 -12.29 1.94
N ILE A 103 7.94 -11.78 1.07
CA ILE A 103 7.86 -12.23 -0.31
C ILE A 103 9.11 -11.76 -1.08
N LYS A 104 9.75 -12.70 -1.78
CA LYS A 104 10.77 -12.41 -2.77
C LYS A 104 10.10 -12.34 -4.14
N PHE A 105 10.03 -11.14 -4.69
CA PHE A 105 9.27 -10.88 -5.92
C PHE A 105 9.80 -11.68 -7.12
N ASP A 106 11.10 -11.89 -7.19
CA ASP A 106 11.75 -12.68 -8.24
C ASP A 106 11.45 -14.19 -8.15
N HIS A 107 10.95 -14.68 -7.01
CA HIS A 107 10.57 -16.08 -6.82
C HIS A 107 9.09 -16.35 -7.12
N VAL A 108 8.32 -15.35 -7.51
CA VAL A 108 6.91 -15.52 -7.86
C VAL A 108 6.79 -16.25 -9.19
N LYS A 109 6.01 -17.36 -9.21
CA LYS A 109 5.91 -18.24 -10.38
C LYS A 109 5.09 -17.66 -11.52
N SER A 110 4.03 -16.90 -11.23
CA SER A 110 3.21 -16.29 -12.26
C SER A 110 3.94 -15.12 -12.91
N LYS A 111 4.18 -15.19 -14.21
CA LYS A 111 4.83 -14.10 -14.95
C LYS A 111 4.01 -12.80 -14.87
N LYS A 112 2.69 -12.90 -15.03
CA LYS A 112 1.80 -11.75 -14.97
C LYS A 112 1.87 -11.09 -13.59
N LEU A 113 1.81 -11.87 -12.53
CA LEU A 113 1.91 -11.37 -11.17
C LEU A 113 3.29 -10.77 -10.90
N ARG A 114 4.34 -11.42 -11.36
CA ARG A 114 5.71 -10.92 -11.23
C ARG A 114 5.90 -9.58 -11.94
N ASP A 115 5.33 -9.41 -13.13
CA ASP A 115 5.39 -8.14 -13.85
C ASP A 115 4.68 -7.02 -13.08
N HIS A 116 3.54 -7.31 -12.44
CA HIS A 116 2.85 -6.36 -11.57
C HIS A 116 3.69 -5.98 -10.34
N LEU A 117 4.34 -6.96 -9.72
CA LEU A 117 5.18 -6.72 -8.56
C LEU A 117 6.43 -5.91 -8.90
N GLU A 118 7.04 -6.17 -10.05
CA GLU A 118 8.17 -5.39 -10.54
C GLU A 118 7.76 -3.94 -10.81
N ALA A 119 6.59 -3.73 -11.39
CA ALA A 119 6.05 -2.39 -11.62
C ALA A 119 5.79 -1.64 -10.30
N LEU A 120 5.33 -2.34 -9.26
CA LEU A 120 5.14 -1.77 -7.94
C LEU A 120 6.49 -1.43 -7.29
N GLU A 121 7.45 -2.35 -7.33
CA GLU A 121 8.79 -2.16 -6.78
C GLU A 121 9.50 -0.97 -7.42
N SER A 122 9.32 -0.74 -8.72
CA SER A 122 9.92 0.40 -9.42
C SER A 122 9.42 1.76 -8.92
N ARG A 123 8.26 1.79 -8.24
CA ARG A 123 7.66 3.00 -7.67
C ARG A 123 8.04 3.22 -6.21
N CYS A 124 8.82 2.33 -5.62
CA CYS A 124 9.12 2.30 -4.21
C CYS A 124 10.62 2.41 -3.95
N HIS A 125 10.98 2.84 -2.76
CA HIS A 125 12.32 2.67 -2.24
C HIS A 125 12.39 1.28 -1.62
N TYR A 126 13.15 0.40 -2.24
CA TYR A 126 13.29 -0.98 -1.81
C TYR A 126 14.47 -1.13 -0.85
N LEU A 127 14.19 -1.70 0.32
CA LEU A 127 15.21 -2.01 1.30
C LEU A 127 15.22 -3.53 1.55
N ASP A 128 16.32 -4.18 1.27
CA ASP A 128 16.52 -5.59 1.57
C ASP A 128 17.29 -5.70 2.90
N LEU A 129 16.58 -6.17 3.92
CA LEU A 129 17.14 -6.35 5.25
C LEU A 129 17.58 -7.82 5.44
N THR A 130 18.36 -8.34 4.51
CA THR A 130 18.88 -9.72 4.60
C THR A 130 19.92 -9.85 5.69
N ILE A 131 19.45 -10.03 6.91
CA ILE A 131 20.24 -10.54 8.01
C ILE A 131 19.51 -11.78 8.48
N GLU A 132 20.02 -12.98 8.22
CA GLU A 132 19.51 -14.29 8.70
C GLU A 132 17.99 -14.54 8.59
N GLU A 133 17.15 -13.53 8.70
CA GLU A 133 15.71 -13.59 8.44
C GLU A 133 15.39 -12.56 7.35
N ALA A 134 14.95 -13.05 6.19
CA ALA A 134 14.66 -12.20 5.05
C ALA A 134 13.41 -11.36 5.32
N VAL A 135 13.59 -10.16 5.81
CA VAL A 135 12.54 -9.15 5.91
C VAL A 135 12.81 -8.10 4.84
N GLU A 136 11.87 -7.93 3.94
CA GLU A 136 11.95 -6.92 2.90
C GLU A 136 11.01 -5.77 3.24
N VAL A 137 11.55 -4.56 3.28
CA VAL A 137 10.78 -3.34 3.53
C VAL A 137 10.72 -2.55 2.23
N VAL A 138 9.51 -2.29 1.75
CA VAL A 138 9.25 -1.52 0.54
C VAL A 138 8.55 -0.22 0.96
N ILE A 139 9.18 0.88 0.65
CA ILE A 139 8.70 2.21 1.01
C ILE A 139 8.33 3.00 -0.24
#